data_6f75203c2d7faf9f3251e8dae0063c03
#
_entry.id   6f75203c2d7faf9f3251e8dae0063c03
#
_cell.length_a   1.000
_cell.length_b   1.000
_cell.length_c   1.000
_cell.angle_alpha   90.00
_cell.angle_beta   90.00
_cell.angle_gamma   90.00
#
_symmetry.space_group_name_H-M   'P 1'
#
loop_
_entity.id
_entity.type
_entity.pdbx_description
1 polymer ?
#
loop_
_entity_poly.entity_id
_entity_poly.type
_entity_poly.pdbx_seq_one_letter_code
_entity_poly.pdbx_strand_id
1 'polypeptide(L)'
;MAYRFALFDSDNTLLDFTHAEHAALCVCLTARKISTNDATIALYSRINDGHWKRLEQGLTTRERLKVERFADFLQALGLPFDVRTAAEMAEEYIAALSEQAPLIDGALELIRSLHGHCRLYIITNGIASVQRSRFGRCPLAPYFDQIFISEDMGCAKPETRFFDLVAAAIPDFDPAEALVIGDSLTSDILGGIRFGLDTCWYNPHGKSAPDGLDITYTVSTLQEIRPILLA
;
A
#
# COMPACT_ATOMS: atom_id res chain seq x y z
N MET A 1 23.13 -16.18 0.14
CA MET A 1 21.96 -15.31 -0.10
C MET A 1 21.14 -15.29 1.16
N ALA A 2 20.90 -14.14 1.75
CA ALA A 2 20.14 -14.07 3.00
C ALA A 2 18.67 -14.44 2.80
N TYR A 3 18.06 -13.93 1.71
CA TYR A 3 16.63 -14.16 1.47
C TYR A 3 16.35 -14.64 0.04
N ARG A 4 15.51 -15.67 -0.05
CA ARG A 4 15.05 -16.25 -1.31
C ARG A 4 13.71 -15.65 -1.79
N PHE A 5 12.91 -15.15 -0.85
CA PHE A 5 11.59 -14.59 -1.10
C PHE A 5 11.52 -13.14 -0.59
N ALA A 6 11.21 -12.21 -1.47
CA ALA A 6 10.99 -10.80 -1.12
C ALA A 6 9.52 -10.43 -1.33
N LEU A 7 8.83 -10.12 -0.23
CA LEU A 7 7.42 -9.75 -0.20
C LEU A 7 7.32 -8.23 -0.06
N PHE A 8 7.13 -7.54 -1.17
CA PHE A 8 7.04 -6.07 -1.19
C PHE A 8 5.60 -5.60 -1.02
N ASP A 9 5.38 -4.65 -0.14
CA ASP A 9 4.22 -3.79 -0.24
C ASP A 9 4.28 -2.93 -1.50
N SER A 10 3.13 -2.41 -1.92
CA SER A 10 2.99 -1.61 -3.13
C SER A 10 3.03 -0.11 -2.86
N ASP A 11 2.06 0.39 -2.10
CA ASP A 11 1.74 1.80 -1.97
C ASP A 11 2.64 2.51 -0.96
N ASN A 12 3.31 3.59 -1.38
CA ASN A 12 4.37 4.28 -0.64
C ASN A 12 5.61 3.43 -0.32
N THR A 13 5.71 2.23 -0.94
CA THR A 13 6.91 1.39 -0.92
C THR A 13 7.57 1.33 -2.29
N LEU A 14 6.84 0.94 -3.32
CA LEU A 14 7.33 0.90 -4.72
C LEU A 14 6.60 1.90 -5.61
N LEU A 15 5.31 2.11 -5.38
CA LEU A 15 4.48 3.09 -6.07
C LEU A 15 4.28 4.31 -5.16
N ASP A 16 4.46 5.51 -5.69
CA ASP A 16 4.19 6.77 -4.98
C ASP A 16 2.68 7.00 -4.90
N PHE A 17 2.07 6.40 -3.86
CA PHE A 17 0.65 6.54 -3.62
C PHE A 17 0.28 7.97 -3.23
N THR A 18 1.14 8.67 -2.51
CA THR A 18 0.91 10.06 -2.11
C THR A 18 0.72 10.97 -3.32
N HIS A 19 1.58 10.81 -4.34
CA HIS A 19 1.45 11.53 -5.60
C HIS A 19 0.20 11.09 -6.37
N ALA A 20 -0.06 9.79 -6.46
CA ALA A 20 -1.22 9.23 -7.16
C ALA A 20 -2.54 9.67 -6.53
N GLU A 21 -2.64 9.65 -5.18
CA GLU A 21 -3.79 10.14 -4.42
C GLU A 21 -4.05 11.61 -4.69
N HIS A 22 -3.00 12.45 -4.61
CA HIS A 22 -3.09 13.88 -4.89
C HIS A 22 -3.66 14.14 -6.29
N ALA A 23 -3.09 13.51 -7.32
CA ALA A 23 -3.53 13.66 -8.70
C ALA A 23 -4.99 13.24 -8.90
N ALA A 24 -5.38 12.08 -8.38
CA ALA A 24 -6.74 11.56 -8.47
C ALA A 24 -7.75 12.46 -7.73
N LEU A 25 -7.37 12.95 -6.55
CA LEU A 25 -8.23 13.85 -5.78
C LEU A 25 -8.44 15.19 -6.51
N CYS A 26 -7.39 15.76 -7.09
CA CYS A 26 -7.49 17.00 -7.86
C CYS A 26 -8.49 16.88 -9.03
N VAL A 27 -8.55 15.74 -9.71
CA VAL A 27 -9.56 15.49 -10.77
C VAL A 27 -10.97 15.59 -10.19
N CYS A 28 -11.26 14.88 -9.09
CA CYS A 28 -12.58 14.86 -8.46
C CYS A 28 -13.01 16.23 -7.92
N LEU A 29 -12.08 16.95 -7.29
CA LEU A 29 -12.37 18.25 -6.67
C LEU A 29 -12.60 19.34 -7.73
N THR A 30 -11.77 19.36 -8.78
CA THR A 30 -11.90 20.33 -9.88
C THR A 30 -13.25 20.20 -10.58
N ALA A 31 -13.71 18.98 -10.84
CA ALA A 31 -15.02 18.72 -11.46
C ALA A 31 -16.18 19.33 -10.63
N ARG A 32 -16.00 19.46 -9.32
CA ARG A 32 -16.99 20.00 -8.38
C ARG A 32 -16.72 21.45 -7.94
N LYS A 33 -15.72 22.11 -8.52
CA LYS A 33 -15.29 23.47 -8.16
C LYS A 33 -14.90 23.60 -6.68
N ILE A 34 -14.42 22.50 -6.07
CA ILE A 34 -13.85 22.48 -4.73
C ILE A 34 -12.37 22.84 -4.85
N SER A 35 -11.86 23.61 -3.89
CA SER A 35 -10.44 24.01 -3.88
C SER A 35 -9.50 22.80 -3.78
N THR A 36 -8.42 22.85 -4.56
CA THR A 36 -7.35 21.84 -4.56
C THR A 36 -6.08 22.34 -3.86
N ASN A 37 -6.21 23.29 -2.93
CA ASN A 37 -5.07 23.77 -2.16
C ASN A 37 -4.54 22.71 -1.18
N ASP A 38 -3.32 22.91 -0.70
CA ASP A 38 -2.62 21.97 0.19
C ASP A 38 -3.43 21.62 1.44
N ALA A 39 -4.16 22.59 2.01
CA ALA A 39 -4.97 22.35 3.20
C ALA A 39 -6.15 21.41 2.93
N THR A 40 -6.80 21.56 1.77
CA THR A 40 -7.90 20.68 1.33
C THR A 40 -7.39 19.26 1.05
N ILE A 41 -6.27 19.15 0.35
CA ILE A 41 -5.64 17.84 0.07
C ILE A 41 -5.23 17.15 1.38
N ALA A 42 -4.51 17.85 2.25
CA ALA A 42 -4.09 17.30 3.54
C ALA A 42 -5.28 16.90 4.45
N LEU A 43 -6.39 17.61 4.38
CA LEU A 43 -7.62 17.24 5.09
C LEU A 43 -8.14 15.89 4.59
N TYR A 44 -8.24 15.71 3.28
CA TYR A 44 -8.68 14.43 2.70
C TYR A 44 -7.73 13.29 3.07
N SER A 45 -6.42 13.44 2.87
CA SER A 45 -5.44 12.38 3.17
C SER A 45 -5.53 11.94 4.63
N ARG A 46 -5.67 12.88 5.58
CA ARG A 46 -5.85 12.55 7.00
C ARG A 46 -7.14 11.76 7.27
N ILE A 47 -8.25 12.12 6.62
CA ILE A 47 -9.54 11.41 6.75
C ILE A 47 -9.41 10.02 6.14
N ASN A 48 -8.83 9.91 4.95
CA ASN A 48 -8.57 8.65 4.26
C ASN A 48 -7.72 7.70 5.11
N ASP A 49 -6.61 8.17 5.67
CA ASP A 49 -5.76 7.40 6.59
C ASP A 49 -6.55 6.88 7.81
N GLY A 50 -7.44 7.70 8.35
CA GLY A 50 -8.31 7.31 9.44
C GLY A 50 -9.23 6.14 9.07
N HIS A 51 -9.82 6.17 7.88
CA HIS A 51 -10.67 5.09 7.37
C HIS A 51 -9.89 3.81 7.11
N TRP A 52 -8.68 3.88 6.54
CA TRP A 52 -7.81 2.72 6.34
C TRP A 52 -7.42 2.07 7.67
N LYS A 53 -7.05 2.86 8.70
CA LYS A 53 -6.77 2.35 10.04
C LYS A 53 -7.96 1.65 10.68
N ARG A 54 -9.17 2.17 10.48
CA ARG A 54 -10.41 1.50 10.95
C ARG A 54 -10.64 0.18 10.21
N LEU A 55 -10.31 0.11 8.91
CA LEU A 55 -10.40 -1.14 8.14
C LEU A 55 -9.42 -2.19 8.68
N GLU A 56 -8.16 -1.81 8.95
CA GLU A 56 -7.13 -2.69 9.55
C GLU A 56 -7.56 -3.23 10.93
N GLN A 57 -8.37 -2.46 11.66
CA GLN A 57 -8.92 -2.85 12.97
C GLN A 57 -10.23 -3.66 12.87
N GLY A 58 -10.73 -3.91 11.66
CA GLY A 58 -12.01 -4.60 11.46
C GLY A 58 -13.25 -3.77 11.84
N LEU A 59 -13.12 -2.46 12.02
CA LEU A 59 -14.18 -1.54 12.44
C LEU A 59 -15.04 -1.01 11.29
N THR A 60 -14.68 -1.31 10.05
CA THR A 60 -15.42 -0.93 8.84
C THR A 60 -15.17 -1.95 7.73
N THR A 61 -15.89 -1.85 6.61
CA THR A 61 -15.66 -2.64 5.40
C THR A 61 -15.11 -1.76 4.28
N ARG A 62 -14.53 -2.38 3.24
CA ARG A 62 -14.02 -1.64 2.06
C ARG A 62 -15.11 -0.88 1.33
N GLU A 63 -16.30 -1.44 1.21
CA GLU A 63 -17.45 -0.80 0.56
C GLU A 63 -17.82 0.49 1.30
N ARG A 64 -17.88 0.43 2.62
CA ARG A 64 -18.17 1.58 3.47
C ARG A 64 -17.04 2.61 3.40
N LEU A 65 -15.80 2.17 3.54
CA LEU A 65 -14.61 3.04 3.47
C LEU A 65 -14.61 3.88 2.18
N LYS A 66 -14.87 3.24 1.03
CA LYS A 66 -14.85 3.92 -0.28
C LYS A 66 -15.76 5.16 -0.30
N VAL A 67 -16.92 5.07 0.31
CA VAL A 67 -17.94 6.13 0.31
C VAL A 67 -17.83 7.06 1.53
N GLU A 68 -17.68 6.47 2.72
CA GLU A 68 -17.71 7.23 4.00
C GLU A 68 -16.57 8.25 4.09
N ARG A 69 -15.38 7.95 3.55
CA ARG A 69 -14.27 8.92 3.53
C ARG A 69 -14.61 10.20 2.77
N PHE A 70 -15.41 10.12 1.70
CA PHE A 70 -15.87 11.31 0.96
C PHE A 70 -17.02 12.02 1.68
N ALA A 71 -17.91 11.29 2.34
CA ALA A 71 -18.94 11.87 3.18
C ALA A 71 -18.31 12.70 4.34
N ASP A 72 -17.38 12.10 5.07
CA ASP A 72 -16.65 12.76 6.15
C ASP A 72 -15.83 13.95 5.66
N PHE A 73 -15.22 13.84 4.47
CA PHE A 73 -14.48 14.93 3.86
C PHE A 73 -15.36 16.11 3.48
N LEU A 74 -16.51 15.87 2.82
CA LEU A 74 -17.47 16.94 2.47
C LEU A 74 -18.06 17.59 3.72
N GLN A 75 -18.37 16.79 4.75
CA GLN A 75 -18.80 17.29 6.05
C GLN A 75 -17.74 18.19 6.70
N ALA A 76 -16.48 17.78 6.68
CA ALA A 76 -15.38 18.56 7.26
C ALA A 76 -15.12 19.88 6.51
N LEU A 77 -15.46 19.94 5.21
CA LEU A 77 -15.43 21.18 4.42
C LEU A 77 -16.67 22.08 4.64
N GLY A 78 -17.68 21.62 5.39
CA GLY A 78 -18.95 22.34 5.56
C GLY A 78 -19.78 22.41 4.27
N LEU A 79 -19.56 21.48 3.33
CA LEU A 79 -20.28 21.44 2.07
C LEU A 79 -21.54 20.57 2.20
N PRO A 80 -22.65 20.95 1.56
CA PRO A 80 -23.83 20.10 1.51
C PRO A 80 -23.54 18.86 0.66
N PHE A 81 -23.95 17.68 1.14
CA PHE A 81 -23.82 16.43 0.40
C PHE A 81 -24.94 15.45 0.79
N ASP A 82 -25.13 14.45 -0.04
CA ASP A 82 -25.91 13.27 0.23
C ASP A 82 -25.03 12.00 -0.05
N VAL A 83 -25.56 10.84 0.29
CA VAL A 83 -24.87 9.56 0.08
C VAL A 83 -24.52 9.32 -1.39
N ARG A 84 -25.38 9.79 -2.30
CA ARG A 84 -25.16 9.65 -3.73
C ARG A 84 -23.97 10.49 -4.19
N THR A 85 -23.89 11.73 -3.76
CA THR A 85 -22.73 12.62 -4.06
C THR A 85 -21.42 12.02 -3.58
N ALA A 86 -21.38 11.46 -2.35
CA ALA A 86 -20.20 10.83 -1.81
C ALA A 86 -19.81 9.56 -2.61
N ALA A 87 -20.80 8.77 -3.04
CA ALA A 87 -20.58 7.57 -3.86
C ALA A 87 -20.05 7.92 -5.25
N GLU A 88 -20.62 8.91 -5.92
CA GLU A 88 -20.13 9.42 -7.22
C GLU A 88 -18.69 9.93 -7.13
N MET A 89 -18.34 10.66 -6.06
CA MET A 89 -16.95 11.07 -5.82
C MET A 89 -16.01 9.88 -5.60
N ALA A 90 -16.47 8.87 -4.89
CA ALA A 90 -15.69 7.66 -4.66
C ALA A 90 -15.38 6.91 -5.97
N GLU A 91 -16.37 6.77 -6.85
CA GLU A 91 -16.21 6.14 -8.16
C GLU A 91 -15.24 6.91 -9.05
N GLU A 92 -15.40 8.22 -9.15
CA GLU A 92 -14.52 9.10 -9.93
C GLU A 92 -13.07 9.06 -9.41
N TYR A 93 -12.92 9.11 -8.09
CA TYR A 93 -11.59 9.01 -7.46
C TYR A 93 -10.94 7.66 -7.75
N ILE A 94 -11.66 6.55 -7.61
CA ILE A 94 -11.16 5.21 -7.90
C ILE A 94 -10.77 5.08 -9.38
N ALA A 95 -11.57 5.62 -10.29
CA ALA A 95 -11.26 5.64 -11.71
C ALA A 95 -9.98 6.45 -11.98
N ALA A 96 -9.89 7.67 -11.45
CA ALA A 96 -8.70 8.53 -11.62
C ALA A 96 -7.44 7.91 -10.98
N LEU A 97 -7.55 7.31 -9.78
CA LEU A 97 -6.46 6.64 -9.09
C LEU A 97 -5.95 5.42 -9.87
N SER A 98 -6.86 4.70 -10.52
CA SER A 98 -6.52 3.52 -11.34
C SER A 98 -5.61 3.85 -12.53
N GLU A 99 -5.61 5.10 -12.98
CA GLU A 99 -4.75 5.58 -14.08
C GLU A 99 -3.35 6.02 -13.60
N GLN A 100 -3.12 6.12 -12.29
CA GLN A 100 -1.90 6.63 -11.69
C GLN A 100 -0.99 5.50 -11.19
N ALA A 101 0.20 5.36 -11.76
CA ALA A 101 1.20 4.40 -11.29
C ALA A 101 2.62 5.01 -11.23
N PRO A 102 2.79 6.21 -10.62
CA PRO A 102 4.13 6.76 -10.44
C PRO A 102 4.95 5.85 -9.52
N LEU A 103 6.25 5.76 -9.79
CA LEU A 103 7.17 4.97 -8.98
C LEU A 103 7.84 5.84 -7.93
N ILE A 104 8.16 5.24 -6.79
CA ILE A 104 9.14 5.77 -5.85
C ILE A 104 10.51 5.77 -6.54
N ASP A 105 11.30 6.83 -6.32
CA ASP A 105 12.64 6.95 -6.89
C ASP A 105 13.52 5.75 -6.54
N GLY A 106 14.12 5.14 -7.57
CA GLY A 106 14.96 3.95 -7.42
C GLY A 106 14.21 2.61 -7.39
N ALA A 107 12.86 2.59 -7.40
CA ALA A 107 12.09 1.35 -7.35
C ALA A 107 12.38 0.43 -8.56
N LEU A 108 12.42 0.99 -9.76
CA LEU A 108 12.68 0.18 -10.97
C LEU A 108 14.09 -0.39 -10.98
N GLU A 109 15.09 0.40 -10.58
CA GLU A 109 16.48 -0.01 -10.46
C GLU A 109 16.65 -1.12 -9.43
N LEU A 110 16.03 -0.97 -8.25
CA LEU A 110 16.04 -2.00 -7.21
C LEU A 110 15.46 -3.30 -7.74
N ILE A 111 14.22 -3.29 -8.23
CA ILE A 111 13.52 -4.51 -8.66
C ILE A 111 14.27 -5.20 -9.81
N ARG A 112 14.80 -4.44 -10.79
CA ARG A 112 15.65 -4.99 -11.86
C ARG A 112 16.91 -5.66 -11.30
N SER A 113 17.54 -5.08 -10.29
CA SER A 113 18.77 -5.60 -9.69
C SER A 113 18.54 -6.87 -8.85
N LEU A 114 17.32 -7.13 -8.42
CA LEU A 114 16.91 -8.31 -7.65
C LEU A 114 16.41 -9.44 -8.53
N HIS A 115 15.94 -9.12 -9.73
CA HIS A 115 15.37 -10.11 -10.65
C HIS A 115 16.40 -11.20 -11.01
N GLY A 116 15.99 -12.46 -10.86
CA GLY A 116 16.86 -13.61 -11.06
C GLY A 116 17.76 -13.97 -9.86
N HIS A 117 17.78 -13.14 -8.81
CA HIS A 117 18.50 -13.41 -7.57
C HIS A 117 17.58 -13.89 -6.44
N CYS A 118 16.38 -13.31 -6.32
CA CYS A 118 15.34 -13.74 -5.41
C CYS A 118 13.98 -13.72 -6.11
N ARG A 119 13.01 -14.41 -5.54
CA ARG A 119 11.63 -14.43 -6.03
C ARG A 119 10.90 -13.23 -5.47
N LEU A 120 10.24 -12.47 -6.36
CA LEU A 120 9.64 -11.19 -6.03
C LEU A 120 8.12 -11.29 -6.02
N TYR A 121 7.50 -10.80 -4.97
CA TYR A 121 6.05 -10.82 -4.78
C TYR A 121 5.54 -9.45 -4.30
N ILE A 122 4.34 -9.08 -4.73
CA ILE A 122 3.61 -7.95 -4.16
C ILE A 122 2.59 -8.46 -3.16
N ILE A 123 2.51 -7.81 -2.00
CA ILE A 123 1.51 -8.03 -0.96
C ILE A 123 0.83 -6.70 -0.65
N THR A 124 -0.43 -6.49 -1.05
CA THR A 124 -1.08 -5.18 -0.92
C THR A 124 -2.48 -5.23 -0.29
N ASN A 125 -2.78 -4.23 0.56
CA ASN A 125 -4.12 -4.00 1.10
C ASN A 125 -4.99 -3.11 0.20
N GLY A 126 -4.46 -2.64 -0.92
CA GLY A 126 -5.16 -1.74 -1.83
C GLY A 126 -6.42 -2.33 -2.45
N ILE A 127 -7.24 -1.47 -3.05
CA ILE A 127 -8.46 -1.85 -3.76
C ILE A 127 -8.12 -2.68 -5.00
N ALA A 128 -8.70 -3.86 -5.16
CA ALA A 128 -8.30 -4.83 -6.17
C ALA A 128 -8.39 -4.29 -7.61
N SER A 129 -9.46 -3.59 -7.96
CA SER A 129 -9.60 -2.97 -9.29
C SER A 129 -8.52 -1.93 -9.57
N VAL A 130 -8.16 -1.13 -8.57
CA VAL A 130 -7.09 -0.12 -8.66
C VAL A 130 -5.74 -0.79 -8.84
N GLN A 131 -5.39 -1.76 -7.98
CA GLN A 131 -4.10 -2.44 -8.04
C GLN A 131 -3.90 -3.19 -9.37
N ARG A 132 -4.92 -3.90 -9.85
CA ARG A 132 -4.84 -4.58 -11.15
C ARG A 132 -4.62 -3.60 -12.30
N SER A 133 -5.33 -2.46 -12.31
CA SER A 133 -5.16 -1.44 -13.35
C SER A 133 -3.76 -0.83 -13.31
N ARG A 134 -3.29 -0.45 -12.12
CA ARG A 134 -1.96 0.15 -11.92
C ARG A 134 -0.84 -0.81 -12.32
N PHE A 135 -0.86 -2.05 -11.84
CA PHE A 135 0.15 -3.05 -12.20
C PHE A 135 0.05 -3.49 -13.66
N GLY A 136 -1.12 -3.45 -14.29
CA GLY A 136 -1.25 -3.70 -15.73
C GLY A 136 -0.51 -2.71 -16.62
N ARG A 137 -0.10 -1.54 -16.08
CA ARG A 137 0.66 -0.48 -16.77
C ARG A 137 2.03 -0.22 -16.16
N CYS A 138 2.29 -0.79 -14.99
CA CYS A 138 3.50 -0.55 -14.21
C CYS A 138 4.70 -1.29 -14.83
N PRO A 139 5.83 -0.61 -15.09
CA PRO A 139 7.02 -1.26 -15.61
C PRO A 139 7.67 -2.25 -14.64
N LEU A 140 7.21 -2.29 -13.39
CA LEU A 140 7.66 -3.27 -12.39
C LEU A 140 6.97 -4.63 -12.55
N ALA A 141 5.74 -4.68 -13.09
CA ALA A 141 4.92 -5.88 -13.11
C ALA A 141 5.60 -7.13 -13.70
N PRO A 142 6.40 -7.04 -14.79
CA PRO A 142 7.05 -8.22 -15.36
C PRO A 142 8.09 -8.90 -14.47
N TYR A 143 8.52 -8.25 -13.39
CA TYR A 143 9.55 -8.78 -12.48
C TYR A 143 8.99 -9.56 -11.30
N PHE A 144 7.67 -9.46 -11.06
CA PHE A 144 7.02 -10.14 -9.94
C PHE A 144 6.41 -11.47 -10.37
N ASP A 145 6.66 -12.51 -9.59
CA ASP A 145 6.08 -13.83 -9.81
C ASP A 145 4.57 -13.82 -9.59
N GLN A 146 4.11 -13.06 -8.59
CA GLN A 146 2.68 -12.91 -8.28
C GLN A 146 2.39 -11.64 -7.47
N ILE A 147 1.14 -11.16 -7.57
CA ILE A 147 0.60 -10.04 -6.82
C ILE A 147 -0.55 -10.55 -5.96
N PHE A 148 -0.39 -10.47 -4.64
CA PHE A 148 -1.39 -10.85 -3.65
C PHE A 148 -2.15 -9.61 -3.20
N ILE A 149 -3.43 -9.55 -3.54
CA ILE A 149 -4.32 -8.44 -3.20
C ILE A 149 -5.28 -8.91 -2.11
N SER A 150 -5.27 -8.27 -0.97
CA SER A 150 -6.05 -8.66 0.20
C SER A 150 -7.55 -8.74 -0.05
N GLU A 151 -8.11 -7.91 -0.93
CA GLU A 151 -9.53 -7.95 -1.30
C GLU A 151 -9.90 -9.27 -2.00
N ASP A 152 -9.01 -9.83 -2.84
CA ASP A 152 -9.21 -11.12 -3.49
C ASP A 152 -9.08 -12.30 -2.53
N MET A 153 -8.26 -12.12 -1.49
CA MET A 153 -7.97 -13.18 -0.51
C MET A 153 -8.97 -13.22 0.65
N GLY A 154 -9.82 -12.20 0.78
CA GLY A 154 -10.81 -12.10 1.85
C GLY A 154 -10.22 -11.90 3.26
N CYS A 155 -8.96 -11.49 3.34
CA CYS A 155 -8.25 -11.12 4.56
C CYS A 155 -7.12 -10.14 4.21
N ALA A 156 -6.59 -9.42 5.20
CA ALA A 156 -5.67 -8.31 4.95
C ALA A 156 -4.48 -8.32 5.93
N LYS A 157 -3.37 -7.69 5.56
CA LYS A 157 -2.30 -7.35 6.51
C LYS A 157 -2.88 -6.43 7.60
N PRO A 158 -2.58 -6.63 8.88
CA PRO A 158 -1.60 -7.51 9.50
C PRO A 158 -2.16 -8.87 9.97
N GLU A 159 -3.27 -9.38 9.42
CA GLU A 159 -3.80 -10.68 9.81
C GLU A 159 -2.84 -11.80 9.39
N THR A 160 -2.52 -12.71 10.32
CA THR A 160 -1.66 -13.87 10.01
C THR A 160 -2.24 -14.75 8.91
N ARG A 161 -3.58 -14.85 8.84
CA ARG A 161 -4.29 -15.56 7.78
C ARG A 161 -3.92 -15.08 6.37
N PHE A 162 -3.67 -13.77 6.19
CA PHE A 162 -3.21 -13.23 4.91
C PHE A 162 -1.87 -13.86 4.52
N PHE A 163 -0.92 -13.87 5.45
CA PHE A 163 0.42 -14.45 5.22
C PHE A 163 0.37 -15.99 5.09
N ASP A 164 -0.53 -16.69 5.81
CA ASP A 164 -0.77 -18.12 5.62
C ASP A 164 -1.15 -18.44 4.16
N LEU A 165 -2.07 -17.65 3.58
CA LEU A 165 -2.51 -17.83 2.20
C LEU A 165 -1.41 -17.47 1.19
N VAL A 166 -0.62 -16.42 1.45
CA VAL A 166 0.54 -16.04 0.63
C VAL A 166 1.55 -17.18 0.64
N ALA A 167 1.93 -17.69 1.82
CA ALA A 167 2.88 -18.78 1.98
C ALA A 167 2.41 -20.06 1.28
N ALA A 168 1.12 -20.41 1.40
CA ALA A 168 0.56 -21.58 0.75
C ALA A 168 0.53 -21.49 -0.79
N ALA A 169 0.49 -20.27 -1.34
CA ALA A 169 0.47 -20.04 -2.78
C ALA A 169 1.87 -19.99 -3.41
N ILE A 170 2.91 -19.80 -2.60
CA ILE A 170 4.31 -19.72 -3.08
C ILE A 170 4.96 -21.10 -2.99
N PRO A 171 5.40 -21.71 -4.12
CA PRO A 171 6.09 -22.99 -4.08
C PRO A 171 7.39 -22.91 -3.27
N ASP A 172 7.62 -23.92 -2.43
CA ASP A 172 8.82 -24.08 -1.60
C ASP A 172 9.08 -22.87 -0.67
N PHE A 173 8.02 -22.20 -0.22
CA PHE A 173 8.12 -21.07 0.69
C PHE A 173 8.71 -21.50 2.04
N ASP A 174 9.77 -20.83 2.45
CA ASP A 174 10.36 -20.97 3.77
C ASP A 174 10.33 -19.60 4.48
N PRO A 175 9.61 -19.47 5.60
CA PRO A 175 9.58 -18.22 6.37
C PRO A 175 10.97 -17.71 6.79
N ALA A 176 11.92 -18.61 7.06
CA ALA A 176 13.29 -18.24 7.42
C ALA A 176 14.11 -17.64 6.26
N GLU A 177 13.64 -17.81 5.02
CA GLU A 177 14.26 -17.26 3.81
C GLU A 177 13.42 -16.12 3.19
N ALA A 178 12.45 -15.56 3.94
CA ALA A 178 11.54 -14.54 3.45
C ALA A 178 11.69 -13.22 4.19
N LEU A 179 11.62 -12.12 3.44
CA LEU A 179 11.64 -10.77 3.97
C LEU A 179 10.39 -10.00 3.53
N VAL A 180 9.67 -9.42 4.48
CA VAL A 180 8.59 -8.45 4.21
C VAL A 180 9.20 -7.06 4.14
N ILE A 181 8.92 -6.32 3.07
CA ILE A 181 9.39 -4.96 2.84
C ILE A 181 8.18 -4.04 2.69
N GLY A 182 8.04 -3.02 3.52
CA GLY A 182 6.93 -2.07 3.44
C GLY A 182 7.12 -0.82 4.29
N ASP A 183 6.27 0.18 4.06
CA ASP A 183 6.30 1.46 4.77
C ASP A 183 5.40 1.50 6.02
N SER A 184 4.42 0.60 6.09
CA SER A 184 3.42 0.60 7.16
C SER A 184 3.83 -0.26 8.35
N LEU A 185 4.02 0.39 9.50
CA LEU A 185 4.28 -0.31 10.77
C LEU A 185 3.09 -1.17 11.23
N THR A 186 1.86 -0.75 10.92
CA THR A 186 0.62 -1.40 11.40
C THR A 186 0.15 -2.56 10.52
N SER A 187 0.52 -2.58 9.25
CA SER A 187 0.12 -3.64 8.32
C SER A 187 1.29 -4.55 7.92
N ASP A 188 2.36 -3.99 7.33
CA ASP A 188 3.48 -4.77 6.78
C ASP A 188 4.35 -5.34 7.89
N ILE A 189 4.90 -4.44 8.70
CA ILE A 189 5.87 -4.79 9.72
C ILE A 189 5.22 -5.64 10.82
N LEU A 190 4.12 -5.15 11.39
CA LEU A 190 3.39 -5.91 12.41
C LEU A 190 2.88 -7.26 11.88
N GLY A 191 2.42 -7.29 10.62
CA GLY A 191 1.97 -8.53 9.98
C GLY A 191 3.10 -9.52 9.79
N GLY A 192 4.25 -9.08 9.28
CA GLY A 192 5.45 -9.91 9.12
C GLY A 192 5.94 -10.47 10.45
N ILE A 193 6.06 -9.62 11.48
CA ILE A 193 6.46 -10.05 12.84
C ILE A 193 5.49 -11.09 13.40
N ARG A 194 4.16 -10.87 13.30
CA ARG A 194 3.15 -11.82 13.79
C ARG A 194 3.20 -13.17 13.10
N PHE A 195 3.58 -13.18 11.85
CA PHE A 195 3.72 -14.42 11.08
C PHE A 195 5.09 -15.08 11.26
N GLY A 196 6.06 -14.40 11.88
CA GLY A 196 7.42 -14.91 12.12
C GLY A 196 8.38 -14.71 10.96
N LEU A 197 8.16 -13.67 10.13
CA LEU A 197 9.04 -13.26 9.05
C LEU A 197 9.99 -12.15 9.52
N ASP A 198 11.16 -12.11 8.93
CA ASP A 198 12.00 -10.92 8.98
C ASP A 198 11.32 -9.75 8.25
N THR A 199 11.57 -8.53 8.75
CA THR A 199 10.91 -7.33 8.26
C THR A 199 11.91 -6.23 7.92
N CYS A 200 11.63 -5.50 6.84
CA CYS A 200 12.38 -4.32 6.43
C CYS A 200 11.42 -3.12 6.33
N TRP A 201 11.52 -2.24 7.28
CA TRP A 201 10.72 -1.02 7.30
C TRP A 201 11.35 0.05 6.40
N TYR A 202 10.65 0.38 5.31
CA TYR A 202 10.99 1.51 4.45
C TYR A 202 10.49 2.80 5.11
N ASN A 203 11.41 3.60 5.61
CA ASN A 203 11.14 4.80 6.41
C ASN A 203 11.86 6.05 5.88
N PRO A 204 11.49 6.55 4.68
CA PRO A 204 12.18 7.69 4.07
C PRO A 204 12.03 9.00 4.86
N HIS A 205 11.07 9.06 5.78
CA HIS A 205 10.78 10.27 6.57
C HIS A 205 11.39 10.25 7.98
N GLY A 206 12.15 9.21 8.36
CA GLY A 206 12.78 9.11 9.67
C GLY A 206 11.79 9.09 10.85
N LYS A 207 10.60 8.50 10.65
CA LYS A 207 9.60 8.35 11.72
C LYS A 207 10.14 7.44 12.83
N SER A 208 9.73 7.69 14.09
CA SER A 208 10.06 6.79 15.20
C SER A 208 9.16 5.57 15.20
N ALA A 209 9.74 4.38 15.38
CA ALA A 209 8.94 3.18 15.64
C ALA A 209 8.39 3.18 17.08
N PRO A 210 7.22 2.59 17.32
CA PRO A 210 6.74 2.34 18.67
C PRO A 210 7.69 1.40 19.44
N ASP A 211 7.78 1.57 20.76
CA ASP A 211 8.53 0.68 21.63
C ASP A 211 7.97 -0.75 21.55
N GLY A 212 8.87 -1.74 21.55
CA GLY A 212 8.51 -3.17 21.57
C GLY A 212 8.15 -3.78 20.21
N LEU A 213 8.32 -3.05 19.10
CA LEU A 213 8.20 -3.61 17.75
C LEU A 213 9.58 -4.09 17.27
N ASP A 214 9.75 -5.41 17.17
CA ASP A 214 11.02 -6.04 16.78
C ASP A 214 11.20 -6.02 15.25
N ILE A 215 11.71 -4.90 14.74
CA ILE A 215 11.94 -4.67 13.30
C ILE A 215 13.35 -5.18 12.96
N THR A 216 13.45 -6.11 12.00
CA THR A 216 14.76 -6.68 11.62
C THR A 216 15.65 -5.64 10.94
N TYR A 217 15.10 -4.88 9.99
CA TYR A 217 15.81 -3.81 9.26
C TYR A 217 14.96 -2.55 9.15
N THR A 218 15.63 -1.39 9.20
CA THR A 218 15.03 -0.10 8.86
C THR A 218 15.92 0.59 7.83
N VAL A 219 15.33 1.02 6.72
CA VAL A 219 16.01 1.69 5.61
C VAL A 219 15.35 3.01 5.27
N SER A 220 16.11 3.98 4.83
CA SER A 220 15.62 5.29 4.42
C SER A 220 15.51 5.42 2.89
N THR A 221 16.23 4.58 2.15
CA THR A 221 16.21 4.55 0.69
C THR A 221 16.01 3.12 0.18
N LEU A 222 15.42 2.99 -1.01
CA LEU A 222 15.22 1.68 -1.63
C LEU A 222 16.54 0.97 -1.98
N GLN A 223 17.61 1.72 -2.24
CA GLN A 223 18.92 1.20 -2.57
C GLN A 223 19.53 0.37 -1.44
N GLU A 224 19.19 0.70 -0.18
CA GLU A 224 19.66 -0.03 1.01
C GLU A 224 19.08 -1.45 1.12
N ILE A 225 17.98 -1.74 0.43
CA ILE A 225 17.31 -3.06 0.47
C ILE A 225 18.11 -4.12 -0.29
N ARG A 226 18.78 -3.73 -1.40
CA ARG A 226 19.52 -4.68 -2.23
C ARG A 226 20.59 -5.47 -1.46
N PRO A 227 21.52 -4.82 -0.71
CA PRO A 227 22.53 -5.56 0.05
C PRO A 227 21.91 -6.45 1.14
N ILE A 228 20.77 -6.10 1.72
CA ILE A 228 20.05 -6.93 2.70
C ILE A 228 19.57 -8.24 2.06
N LEU A 229 18.97 -8.15 0.88
CA LEU A 229 18.42 -9.33 0.19
C LEU A 229 19.50 -10.23 -0.41
N LEU A 230 20.65 -9.68 -0.82
CA LEU A 230 21.70 -10.38 -1.56
C LEU A 230 22.95 -10.70 -0.73
N ALA A 231 22.94 -10.46 0.59
CA ALA A 231 24.07 -10.70 1.50
C ALA A 231 24.52 -12.18 1.55
#